data_b73a210964c45e5b25a4bf68499beb72
#
_entry.id   b73a210964c45e5b25a4bf68499beb72
#
_cell.length_a   1.000
_cell.length_b   1.000
_cell.length_c   1.000
_cell.angle_alpha   90.00
_cell.angle_beta   90.00
_cell.angle_gamma   90.00
#
_symmetry.space_group_name_H-M   'P 1'
#
loop_
_entity.id
_entity.type
_entity.pdbx_description
1 polymer ?
#
loop_
_entity_poly.entity_id
_entity_poly.type
_entity_poly.pdbx_seq_one_letter_code
_entity_poly.pdbx_strand_id
1 'polypeptide(L)'
;VGHSMGGETIRMLAQLLENGDADERNASRDGSISPLFTGECRHWIESITTLCTPHDGSQYDTKVYQNIGDLAQYAMGIIGSVAGANVNENNFGLDFKLDQWGLVRQPNESYASYFNRVINSKIWTQHTNDLSVYDLDVDGAAVLNGYAKAQDDIYYFSVACSNTHRDPLTGHYLPNASMNPMMLKSSTYMGRHVNYAVGHVNITPEWWENDGIVSVRSAIRPHENSTDKYNENYGVGADGKMTFKAGTKMGVWNYIEK
;
A
#
# COMPACT_ATOMS: atom_id res chain seq x y z
N VAL A 1 -10.06 -8.75 2.04
CA VAL A 1 -8.83 -8.89 1.24
C VAL A 1 -8.48 -7.54 0.65
N GLY A 2 -7.23 -7.10 0.79
CA GLY A 2 -6.70 -5.86 0.23
C GLY A 2 -5.49 -6.11 -0.65
N HIS A 3 -5.48 -5.53 -1.85
CA HIS A 3 -4.34 -5.57 -2.75
C HIS A 3 -3.64 -4.22 -2.77
N SER A 4 -2.30 -4.20 -2.71
CA SER A 4 -1.49 -2.98 -2.74
C SER A 4 -1.95 -2.01 -1.62
N MET A 5 -2.15 -0.73 -1.88
CA MET A 5 -2.68 0.27 -0.95
C MET A 5 -3.99 -0.16 -0.26
N GLY A 6 -4.82 -1.01 -0.89
CA GLY A 6 -6.04 -1.55 -0.26
C GLY A 6 -5.77 -2.38 1.00
N GLY A 7 -4.56 -2.94 1.15
CA GLY A 7 -4.16 -3.62 2.38
C GLY A 7 -3.95 -2.67 3.56
N GLU A 8 -3.39 -1.49 3.32
CA GLU A 8 -3.28 -0.43 4.33
C GLU A 8 -4.65 0.10 4.72
N THR A 9 -5.52 0.32 3.73
CA THR A 9 -6.91 0.76 3.95
C THR A 9 -7.67 -0.19 4.87
N ILE A 10 -7.61 -1.52 4.64
CA ILE A 10 -8.34 -2.47 5.49
C ILE A 10 -7.71 -2.64 6.88
N ARG A 11 -6.40 -2.42 7.04
CA ARG A 11 -5.74 -2.37 8.36
C ARG A 11 -6.24 -1.17 9.16
N MET A 12 -6.27 0.01 8.52
CA MET A 12 -6.81 1.22 9.14
C MET A 12 -8.30 1.03 9.50
N LEU A 13 -9.10 0.43 8.61
CA LEU A 13 -10.50 0.13 8.90
C LEU A 13 -10.64 -0.76 10.15
N ALA A 14 -9.83 -1.82 10.28
CA ALA A 14 -9.85 -2.68 11.46
C ALA A 14 -9.50 -1.90 12.72
N GLN A 15 -8.47 -1.07 12.68
CA GLN A 15 -8.08 -0.21 13.80
C GLN A 15 -9.24 0.69 14.24
N LEU A 16 -9.93 1.32 13.30
CA LEU A 16 -11.03 2.22 13.59
C LEU A 16 -12.26 1.48 14.15
N LEU A 17 -12.61 0.33 13.57
CA LEU A 17 -13.74 -0.48 14.05
C LEU A 17 -13.52 -0.99 15.47
N GLU A 18 -12.30 -1.47 15.78
CA GLU A 18 -11.96 -2.06 17.08
C GLU A 18 -11.71 -1.01 18.16
N ASN A 19 -11.07 0.11 17.83
CA ASN A 19 -10.57 1.07 18.81
C ASN A 19 -11.17 2.46 18.65
N GLY A 20 -11.77 2.75 17.49
CA GLY A 20 -12.23 4.10 17.15
C GLY A 20 -11.06 5.08 16.97
N ASP A 21 -11.40 6.36 17.01
CA ASP A 21 -10.43 7.45 16.96
C ASP A 21 -10.75 8.51 18.01
N ALA A 22 -9.79 8.83 18.86
CA ALA A 22 -9.98 9.75 19.98
C ALA A 22 -10.07 11.21 19.52
N ASP A 23 -9.31 11.57 18.48
CA ASP A 23 -9.27 12.94 17.98
C ASP A 23 -10.58 13.28 17.25
N GLU A 24 -11.12 12.34 16.47
CA GLU A 24 -12.42 12.46 15.83
C GLU A 24 -13.55 12.57 16.87
N ARG A 25 -13.51 11.75 17.94
CA ARG A 25 -14.48 11.87 19.04
C ARG A 25 -14.42 13.22 19.72
N ASN A 26 -13.22 13.75 19.95
CA ASN A 26 -13.04 15.06 20.60
C ASN A 26 -13.38 16.24 19.69
N ALA A 27 -13.22 16.09 18.39
CA ALA A 27 -13.56 17.11 17.39
C ALA A 27 -15.10 17.25 17.16
N SER A 28 -15.86 16.19 17.43
CA SER A 28 -17.32 16.19 17.27
C SER A 28 -17.97 17.01 18.40
N ARG A 29 -18.38 18.22 18.07
CA ARG A 29 -18.96 19.19 19.04
C ARG A 29 -20.43 18.95 19.37
N ASP A 30 -21.16 18.31 18.45
CA ASP A 30 -22.61 18.08 18.52
C ASP A 30 -22.98 16.61 18.78
N GLY A 31 -21.99 15.75 18.98
CA GLY A 31 -22.18 14.31 19.18
C GLY A 31 -22.54 13.54 17.91
N SER A 32 -22.50 14.16 16.74
CA SER A 32 -22.78 13.53 15.45
C SER A 32 -21.57 12.76 14.90
N ILE A 33 -20.95 11.93 15.73
CA ILE A 33 -19.79 11.13 15.32
C ILE A 33 -20.23 9.88 14.54
N SER A 34 -19.48 9.53 13.50
CA SER A 34 -19.67 8.26 12.81
C SER A 34 -19.39 7.07 13.75
N PRO A 35 -20.22 6.01 13.74
CA PRO A 35 -19.95 4.78 14.49
C PRO A 35 -18.55 4.18 14.24
N LEU A 36 -17.95 4.46 13.08
CA LEU A 36 -16.60 4.04 12.74
C LEU A 36 -15.54 4.52 13.75
N PHE A 37 -15.74 5.71 14.32
CA PHE A 37 -14.76 6.33 15.23
C PHE A 37 -15.06 6.07 16.71
N THR A 38 -16.15 5.34 17.02
CA THR A 38 -16.53 5.07 18.43
C THR A 38 -15.75 3.92 19.06
N GLY A 39 -15.26 2.96 18.25
CA GLY A 39 -14.65 1.71 18.71
C GLY A 39 -15.67 0.70 19.24
N GLU A 40 -16.94 0.84 18.86
CA GLU A 40 -18.03 -0.05 19.29
C GLU A 40 -18.36 -1.17 18.30
N CYS A 41 -17.66 -1.19 17.15
CA CYS A 41 -17.86 -2.18 16.08
C CYS A 41 -16.87 -3.35 16.17
N ARG A 42 -16.61 -3.83 17.39
CA ARG A 42 -15.66 -4.92 17.64
C ARG A 42 -16.17 -6.25 17.09
N HIS A 43 -15.21 -7.11 16.73
CA HIS A 43 -15.47 -8.48 16.23
C HIS A 43 -16.27 -8.54 14.92
N TRP A 44 -16.25 -7.48 14.11
CA TRP A 44 -16.86 -7.49 12.79
C TRP A 44 -15.95 -8.12 11.73
N ILE A 45 -14.64 -8.16 12.00
CA ILE A 45 -13.64 -8.66 11.08
C ILE A 45 -13.02 -9.92 11.66
N GLU A 46 -13.20 -11.05 10.99
CA GLU A 46 -12.58 -12.34 11.35
C GLU A 46 -11.14 -12.42 10.84
N SER A 47 -10.88 -11.92 9.62
CA SER A 47 -9.55 -11.99 9.04
C SER A 47 -9.26 -10.86 8.06
N ILE A 48 -7.98 -10.50 7.97
CA ILE A 48 -7.42 -9.59 6.99
C ILE A 48 -6.39 -10.35 6.16
N THR A 49 -6.53 -10.28 4.83
CA THR A 49 -5.53 -10.81 3.89
C THR A 49 -5.02 -9.69 3.01
N THR A 50 -3.73 -9.46 3.01
CA THR A 50 -3.07 -8.46 2.18
C THR A 50 -2.27 -9.12 1.06
N LEU A 51 -2.33 -8.55 -0.14
CA LEU A 51 -1.62 -9.04 -1.33
C LEU A 51 -0.71 -7.93 -1.84
N CYS A 52 0.61 -8.16 -1.82
CA CYS A 52 1.62 -7.20 -2.28
C CYS A 52 1.39 -5.78 -1.71
N THR A 53 1.00 -5.69 -0.44
CA THR A 53 0.72 -4.43 0.25
C THR A 53 2.02 -3.82 0.75
N PRO A 54 2.28 -2.53 0.50
CA PRO A 54 3.47 -1.86 1.00
C PRO A 54 3.32 -1.46 2.47
N HIS A 55 3.33 -2.43 3.39
CA HIS A 55 3.14 -2.20 4.83
C HIS A 55 4.14 -1.22 5.46
N ASP A 56 5.33 -1.14 4.89
CA ASP A 56 6.36 -0.16 5.27
C ASP A 56 6.55 0.89 4.16
N GLY A 57 5.56 1.07 3.30
CA GLY A 57 5.65 1.93 2.13
C GLY A 57 6.48 1.33 1.00
N SER A 58 6.67 2.12 -0.04
CA SER A 58 7.51 1.79 -1.20
C SER A 58 8.64 2.81 -1.32
N GLN A 59 9.85 2.33 -1.37
CA GLN A 59 11.03 3.18 -1.61
C GLN A 59 11.03 3.85 -2.99
N TYR A 60 10.16 3.41 -3.92
CA TYR A 60 9.94 4.08 -5.18
C TYR A 60 8.99 5.26 -5.04
N ASP A 61 7.99 5.17 -4.18
CA ASP A 61 7.03 6.24 -3.91
C ASP A 61 7.69 7.43 -3.22
N THR A 62 8.66 7.21 -2.34
CA THR A 62 9.49 8.28 -1.78
C THR A 62 10.14 9.14 -2.86
N LYS A 63 10.67 8.52 -3.93
CA LYS A 63 11.22 9.24 -5.09
C LYS A 63 10.14 9.95 -5.89
N VAL A 64 8.97 9.36 -5.97
CA VAL A 64 7.85 9.87 -6.75
C VAL A 64 7.12 10.99 -6.00
N TYR A 65 7.04 10.93 -4.67
CA TYR A 65 6.56 12.05 -3.85
C TYR A 65 7.32 13.35 -4.14
N GLN A 66 8.59 13.23 -4.51
CA GLN A 66 9.40 14.34 -4.97
C GLN A 66 9.11 14.77 -6.43
N ASN A 67 8.42 13.91 -7.24
CA ASN A 67 8.15 14.13 -8.66
C ASN A 67 6.75 13.60 -9.05
N ILE A 68 5.71 14.15 -8.41
CA ILE A 68 4.31 13.69 -8.46
C ILE A 68 3.73 13.48 -9.88
N GLY A 69 4.23 14.21 -10.90
CA GLY A 69 3.77 14.05 -12.28
C GLY A 69 3.95 12.64 -12.86
N ASP A 70 5.05 11.99 -12.53
CA ASP A 70 5.35 10.63 -13.02
C ASP A 70 4.47 9.56 -12.34
N LEU A 71 4.04 9.75 -11.09
CA LEU A 71 3.21 8.79 -10.35
C LEU A 71 1.78 8.75 -10.86
N ALA A 72 1.17 9.90 -11.10
CA ALA A 72 -0.20 9.95 -11.61
C ALA A 72 -0.29 9.24 -12.97
N GLN A 73 0.68 9.47 -13.86
CA GLN A 73 0.79 8.76 -15.13
C GLN A 73 1.04 7.27 -14.94
N TYR A 74 1.86 6.89 -13.97
CA TYR A 74 2.22 5.52 -13.68
C TYR A 74 1.05 4.75 -13.04
N ALA A 75 0.41 5.31 -12.02
CA ALA A 75 -0.76 4.72 -11.37
C ALA A 75 -1.95 4.58 -12.34
N MET A 76 -2.18 5.59 -13.18
CA MET A 76 -3.22 5.54 -14.20
C MET A 76 -2.89 4.55 -15.32
N GLY A 77 -1.61 4.37 -15.66
CA GLY A 77 -1.15 3.34 -16.58
C GLY A 77 -1.36 1.93 -16.02
N ILE A 78 -1.13 1.71 -14.72
CA ILE A 78 -1.40 0.44 -14.05
C ILE A 78 -2.91 0.17 -14.01
N ILE A 79 -3.71 1.13 -13.57
CA ILE A 79 -5.17 0.98 -13.51
C ILE A 79 -5.75 0.75 -14.90
N GLY A 80 -5.27 1.46 -15.92
CA GLY A 80 -5.66 1.25 -17.30
C GLY A 80 -5.26 -0.12 -17.84
N SER A 81 -4.11 -0.65 -17.42
CA SER A 81 -3.65 -2.00 -17.82
C SER A 81 -4.41 -3.12 -17.10
N VAL A 82 -4.83 -2.90 -15.87
CA VAL A 82 -5.59 -3.88 -15.05
C VAL A 82 -7.09 -3.87 -15.40
N ALA A 83 -7.64 -2.71 -15.73
CA ALA A 83 -9.06 -2.55 -16.06
C ALA A 83 -9.45 -3.02 -17.47
N GLY A 84 -8.45 -3.38 -18.31
CA GLY A 84 -8.68 -3.79 -19.69
C GLY A 84 -9.10 -2.63 -20.62
N ALA A 85 -8.65 -2.66 -21.87
CA ALA A 85 -8.71 -1.58 -22.85
C ALA A 85 -10.13 -1.20 -23.38
N ASN A 86 -11.21 -1.68 -22.78
CA ASN A 86 -12.59 -1.39 -23.18
C ASN A 86 -13.28 -0.44 -22.20
N VAL A 87 -12.76 0.77 -22.10
CA VAL A 87 -13.46 1.86 -21.42
C VAL A 87 -14.39 2.52 -22.42
N ASN A 88 -15.64 2.06 -22.48
CA ASN A 88 -16.69 2.84 -23.13
C ASN A 88 -16.85 4.14 -22.33
N GLU A 89 -16.84 5.29 -23.03
CA GLU A 89 -16.87 6.64 -22.45
C GLU A 89 -18.03 6.88 -21.45
N ASN A 90 -19.04 6.00 -21.43
CA ASN A 90 -20.24 6.11 -20.62
C ASN A 90 -20.31 5.19 -19.40
N ASN A 91 -19.35 4.30 -19.18
CA ASN A 91 -19.35 3.33 -18.08
C ASN A 91 -17.98 3.20 -17.40
N PHE A 92 -17.41 4.31 -16.97
CA PHE A 92 -16.24 4.26 -16.10
C PHE A 92 -16.72 3.89 -14.69
N GLY A 93 -16.65 2.60 -14.35
CA GLY A 93 -17.11 2.06 -13.06
C GLY A 93 -16.23 2.41 -11.87
N LEU A 94 -15.22 3.29 -12.03
CA LEU A 94 -14.34 3.76 -10.96
C LEU A 94 -14.63 5.22 -10.67
N ASP A 95 -15.09 5.49 -9.46
CA ASP A 95 -15.28 6.83 -8.94
C ASP A 95 -14.19 7.14 -7.90
N PHE A 96 -13.25 8.01 -8.27
CA PHE A 96 -12.16 8.45 -7.40
C PHE A 96 -12.57 9.52 -6.40
N LYS A 97 -13.84 9.90 -6.35
CA LYS A 97 -14.35 10.93 -5.43
C LYS A 97 -13.56 12.25 -5.50
N LEU A 98 -13.16 12.63 -6.70
CA LEU A 98 -12.39 13.86 -6.93
C LEU A 98 -13.25 15.12 -6.81
N ASP A 99 -14.56 14.96 -6.67
CA ASP A 99 -15.52 16.03 -6.38
C ASP A 99 -15.19 16.78 -5.08
N GLN A 100 -14.68 16.09 -4.06
CA GLN A 100 -14.17 16.71 -2.82
C GLN A 100 -13.05 17.74 -3.08
N TRP A 101 -12.34 17.60 -4.22
CA TRP A 101 -11.29 18.52 -4.68
C TRP A 101 -11.78 19.51 -5.75
N GLY A 102 -13.09 19.55 -5.99
CA GLY A 102 -13.69 20.38 -7.04
C GLY A 102 -13.46 19.88 -8.47
N LEU A 103 -12.97 18.65 -8.62
CA LEU A 103 -12.66 18.04 -9.92
C LEU A 103 -13.83 17.17 -10.40
N VAL A 104 -14.99 17.78 -10.61
CA VAL A 104 -16.15 17.12 -11.20
C VAL A 104 -16.02 17.11 -12.72
N ARG A 105 -16.21 15.93 -13.35
CA ARG A 105 -16.26 15.82 -14.81
C ARG A 105 -17.46 16.59 -15.35
N GLN A 106 -17.23 17.46 -16.33
CA GLN A 106 -18.29 18.29 -16.92
C GLN A 106 -19.13 17.46 -17.90
N PRO A 107 -20.41 17.82 -18.10
CA PRO A 107 -21.24 17.21 -19.14
C PRO A 107 -20.54 17.33 -20.53
N ASN A 108 -20.47 16.23 -21.25
CA ASN A 108 -19.80 16.13 -22.57
C ASN A 108 -18.28 16.36 -22.57
N GLU A 109 -17.64 16.40 -21.42
CA GLU A 109 -16.18 16.45 -21.32
C GLU A 109 -15.57 15.10 -21.70
N SER A 110 -14.62 15.11 -22.65
CA SER A 110 -13.88 13.89 -22.98
C SER A 110 -13.04 13.41 -21.78
N TYR A 111 -12.81 12.10 -21.72
CA TYR A 111 -11.93 11.54 -20.67
C TYR A 111 -10.54 12.17 -20.68
N ALA A 112 -9.96 12.37 -21.86
CA ALA A 112 -8.63 12.98 -22.00
C ALA A 112 -8.59 14.42 -21.43
N SER A 113 -9.65 15.20 -21.65
CA SER A 113 -9.76 16.56 -21.11
C SER A 113 -9.87 16.54 -19.60
N TYR A 114 -10.77 15.69 -19.06
CA TYR A 114 -10.92 15.53 -17.61
C TYR A 114 -9.62 15.04 -16.97
N PHE A 115 -8.99 14.01 -17.53
CA PHE A 115 -7.70 13.49 -17.08
C PHE A 115 -6.62 14.59 -17.04
N ASN A 116 -6.52 15.42 -18.09
CA ASN A 116 -5.59 16.53 -18.12
C ASN A 116 -5.87 17.57 -17.01
N ARG A 117 -7.13 17.81 -16.67
CA ARG A 117 -7.47 18.67 -15.52
C ARG A 117 -7.05 18.06 -14.19
N VAL A 118 -7.24 16.73 -14.03
CA VAL A 118 -6.84 16.00 -12.83
C VAL A 118 -5.34 16.05 -12.65
N ILE A 119 -4.54 15.66 -13.67
CA ILE A 119 -3.07 15.60 -13.56
C ILE A 119 -2.40 16.97 -13.38
N ASN A 120 -3.07 18.05 -13.83
CA ASN A 120 -2.57 19.41 -13.65
C ASN A 120 -3.23 20.14 -12.46
N SER A 121 -3.98 19.43 -11.64
CA SER A 121 -4.66 20.04 -10.49
C SER A 121 -3.71 20.28 -9.32
N LYS A 122 -4.14 21.16 -8.42
CA LYS A 122 -3.39 21.46 -7.20
C LYS A 122 -3.32 20.29 -6.21
N ILE A 123 -4.12 19.22 -6.38
CA ILE A 123 -4.03 18.01 -5.55
C ILE A 123 -2.59 17.52 -5.46
N TRP A 124 -1.87 17.51 -6.58
CA TRP A 124 -0.52 16.98 -6.69
C TRP A 124 0.57 17.90 -6.14
N THR A 125 0.25 19.17 -5.92
CA THR A 125 1.19 20.17 -5.40
C THR A 125 0.91 20.56 -3.94
N GLN A 126 -0.15 20.01 -3.35
CA GLN A 126 -0.40 20.16 -1.93
C GLN A 126 0.50 19.20 -1.15
N HIS A 127 1.43 19.74 -0.40
CA HIS A 127 2.23 19.00 0.56
C HIS A 127 1.40 18.78 1.83
N THR A 128 0.47 17.85 1.79
CA THR A 128 -0.41 17.49 2.90
C THR A 128 -0.36 15.99 3.15
N ASN A 129 -0.55 15.59 4.40
CA ASN A 129 -0.61 14.18 4.81
C ASN A 129 -1.96 13.53 4.43
N ASP A 130 -2.90 14.28 3.86
CA ASP A 130 -4.23 13.79 3.43
C ASP A 130 -4.20 13.09 2.05
N LEU A 131 -3.04 12.76 1.55
CA LEU A 131 -2.89 12.07 0.26
C LEU A 131 -2.38 10.65 0.49
N SER A 132 -2.96 9.68 -0.22
CA SER A 132 -2.50 8.28 -0.20
C SER A 132 -1.02 8.11 -0.54
N VAL A 133 -0.43 9.04 -1.28
CA VAL A 133 1.01 9.09 -1.55
C VAL A 133 1.82 9.23 -0.26
N TYR A 134 1.29 9.92 0.75
CA TYR A 134 1.95 10.02 2.05
C TYR A 134 1.98 8.66 2.75
N ASP A 135 0.86 7.94 2.77
CA ASP A 135 0.80 6.61 3.40
C ASP A 135 1.65 5.57 2.65
N LEU A 136 1.82 5.74 1.34
CA LEU A 136 2.65 4.87 0.50
C LEU A 136 4.14 5.21 0.57
N ASP A 137 4.51 6.41 1.05
CA ASP A 137 5.89 6.74 1.34
C ASP A 137 6.39 5.99 2.58
N VAL A 138 7.68 5.65 2.62
CA VAL A 138 8.24 4.83 3.72
C VAL A 138 8.13 5.51 5.08
N ASP A 139 8.28 6.82 5.14
CA ASP A 139 8.15 7.57 6.40
C ASP A 139 6.69 7.70 6.82
N GLY A 140 5.78 7.92 5.88
CA GLY A 140 4.34 7.98 6.14
C GLY A 140 3.78 6.61 6.57
N ALA A 141 4.20 5.54 5.91
CA ALA A 141 3.86 4.18 6.31
C ALA A 141 4.33 3.84 7.73
N ALA A 142 5.51 4.32 8.15
CA ALA A 142 5.98 4.16 9.51
C ALA A 142 5.06 4.89 10.53
N VAL A 143 4.51 6.05 10.18
CA VAL A 143 3.49 6.73 11.01
C VAL A 143 2.22 5.90 11.09
N LEU A 144 1.73 5.41 9.94
CA LEU A 144 0.55 4.53 9.87
C LEU A 144 0.73 3.28 10.73
N ASN A 145 1.89 2.63 10.67
CA ASN A 145 2.22 1.43 11.44
C ASN A 145 2.24 1.68 12.97
N GLY A 146 2.59 2.88 13.39
CA GLY A 146 2.51 3.27 14.80
C GLY A 146 1.08 3.34 15.33
N TYR A 147 0.11 3.57 14.44
CA TYR A 147 -1.31 3.71 14.76
C TYR A 147 -2.12 2.43 14.44
N ALA A 148 -2.07 1.92 13.21
CA ALA A 148 -2.85 0.77 12.75
C ALA A 148 -2.14 -0.55 13.08
N LYS A 149 -2.40 -1.07 14.27
CA LYS A 149 -1.79 -2.29 14.80
C LYS A 149 -2.65 -3.53 14.56
N ALA A 150 -2.01 -4.69 14.58
CA ALA A 150 -2.71 -5.97 14.55
C ALA A 150 -3.57 -6.13 15.82
N GLN A 151 -4.85 -6.44 15.65
CA GLN A 151 -5.82 -6.65 16.72
C GLN A 151 -5.76 -8.12 17.16
N ASP A 152 -5.87 -8.38 18.47
CA ASP A 152 -5.64 -9.70 19.08
C ASP A 152 -6.63 -10.79 18.63
N ASP A 153 -7.80 -10.38 18.14
CA ASP A 153 -8.91 -11.27 17.76
C ASP A 153 -9.12 -11.38 16.23
N ILE A 154 -8.20 -10.82 15.43
CA ILE A 154 -8.24 -10.87 13.96
C ILE A 154 -7.09 -11.75 13.45
N TYR A 155 -7.36 -12.61 12.46
CA TYR A 155 -6.33 -13.31 11.72
C TYR A 155 -5.72 -12.42 10.64
N TYR A 156 -4.41 -12.24 10.64
CA TYR A 156 -3.68 -11.47 9.63
C TYR A 156 -2.89 -12.38 8.71
N PHE A 157 -3.14 -12.25 7.42
CA PHE A 157 -2.40 -12.95 6.37
C PHE A 157 -1.80 -11.95 5.41
N SER A 158 -0.56 -12.20 4.98
CA SER A 158 0.07 -11.42 3.92
C SER A 158 0.69 -12.32 2.88
N VAL A 159 0.63 -11.91 1.63
CA VAL A 159 1.29 -12.54 0.49
C VAL A 159 2.22 -11.53 -0.13
N ALA A 160 3.53 -11.78 -0.01
CA ALA A 160 4.56 -11.02 -0.67
C ALA A 160 4.97 -11.72 -1.98
N CYS A 161 5.21 -10.94 -3.02
CA CYS A 161 5.64 -11.45 -4.32
C CYS A 161 6.99 -10.84 -4.71
N SER A 162 7.81 -11.62 -5.40
CA SER A 162 9.04 -11.17 -6.02
C SER A 162 9.04 -11.45 -7.51
N ASN A 163 9.51 -10.48 -8.31
CA ASN A 163 9.80 -10.70 -9.73
C ASN A 163 11.19 -10.17 -10.08
N THR A 164 12.11 -10.37 -9.15
CA THR A 164 13.53 -10.00 -9.28
C THR A 164 14.43 -11.18 -8.98
N HIS A 165 15.69 -11.08 -9.37
CA HIS A 165 16.75 -12.01 -9.00
C HIS A 165 17.99 -11.25 -8.55
N ARG A 166 18.75 -11.87 -7.66
CA ARG A 166 20.01 -11.30 -7.20
C ARG A 166 21.11 -11.48 -8.26
N ASP A 167 21.70 -10.36 -8.69
CA ASP A 167 22.88 -10.40 -9.57
C ASP A 167 24.13 -10.87 -8.78
N PRO A 168 24.79 -11.94 -9.22
CA PRO A 168 25.93 -12.50 -8.50
C PRO A 168 27.19 -11.62 -8.49
N LEU A 169 27.29 -10.66 -9.43
CA LEU A 169 28.45 -9.77 -9.53
C LEU A 169 28.34 -8.56 -8.62
N THR A 170 27.16 -7.94 -8.61
CA THR A 170 26.94 -6.68 -7.88
C THR A 170 26.20 -6.90 -6.55
N GLY A 171 25.52 -8.03 -6.40
CA GLY A 171 24.63 -8.31 -5.28
C GLY A 171 23.29 -7.57 -5.33
N HIS A 172 23.09 -6.68 -6.30
CA HIS A 172 21.83 -5.97 -6.51
C HIS A 172 20.72 -6.91 -6.99
N TYR A 173 19.47 -6.47 -6.87
CA TYR A 173 18.33 -7.20 -7.42
C TYR A 173 17.93 -6.59 -8.77
N LEU A 174 17.86 -7.42 -9.79
CA LEU A 174 17.49 -7.04 -11.15
C LEU A 174 16.13 -7.64 -11.53
N PRO A 175 15.32 -6.93 -12.32
CA PRO A 175 14.03 -7.45 -12.77
C PRO A 175 14.19 -8.71 -13.62
N ASN A 176 13.33 -9.70 -13.41
CA ASN A 176 13.24 -10.88 -14.24
C ASN A 176 12.70 -10.54 -15.64
N ALA A 177 12.96 -11.39 -16.63
CA ALA A 177 12.45 -11.23 -17.99
C ALA A 177 10.90 -11.21 -18.07
N SER A 178 10.22 -11.77 -17.08
CA SER A 178 8.75 -11.75 -16.93
C SER A 178 8.20 -10.46 -16.34
N MET A 179 9.07 -9.52 -15.92
CA MET A 179 8.65 -8.25 -15.35
C MET A 179 7.85 -7.42 -16.38
N ASN A 180 6.74 -6.84 -15.92
CA ASN A 180 5.99 -5.91 -16.78
C ASN A 180 6.92 -4.76 -17.21
N PRO A 181 7.01 -4.45 -18.51
CA PRO A 181 7.89 -3.38 -19.01
C PRO A 181 7.72 -2.03 -18.32
N MET A 182 6.50 -1.69 -17.88
CA MET A 182 6.22 -0.45 -17.15
C MET A 182 6.88 -0.41 -15.77
N MET A 183 7.18 -1.57 -15.18
CA MET A 183 7.76 -1.72 -13.85
C MET A 183 9.29 -1.89 -13.87
N LEU A 184 9.92 -1.99 -15.04
CA LEU A 184 11.36 -2.19 -15.15
C LEU A 184 12.16 -1.06 -14.49
N LYS A 185 11.73 0.18 -14.67
CA LYS A 185 12.43 1.36 -14.11
C LYS A 185 12.33 1.39 -12.58
N SER A 186 11.14 1.19 -12.03
CA SER A 186 10.92 1.16 -10.59
C SER A 186 11.63 -0.02 -9.94
N SER A 187 11.49 -1.22 -10.49
CA SER A 187 12.15 -2.43 -10.00
C SER A 187 13.67 -2.28 -9.98
N THR A 188 14.27 -1.78 -11.08
CA THR A 188 15.72 -1.55 -11.15
C THR A 188 16.19 -0.50 -10.15
N TYR A 189 15.41 0.53 -9.91
CA TYR A 189 15.73 1.53 -8.89
C TYR A 189 15.70 0.90 -7.50
N MET A 190 14.61 0.23 -7.15
CA MET A 190 14.41 -0.42 -5.85
C MET A 190 15.47 -1.48 -5.57
N GLY A 191 15.87 -2.24 -6.57
CA GLY A 191 16.83 -3.34 -6.45
C GLY A 191 18.25 -2.92 -6.08
N ARG A 192 18.53 -1.62 -5.91
CA ARG A 192 19.86 -1.09 -5.54
C ARG A 192 19.83 0.18 -4.69
N HIS A 193 18.62 0.71 -4.43
CA HIS A 193 18.48 1.95 -3.67
C HIS A 193 18.78 1.74 -2.20
N VAL A 194 19.54 2.66 -1.60
CA VAL A 194 19.75 2.77 -0.16
C VAL A 194 19.53 4.21 0.28
N ASN A 195 19.01 4.37 1.49
CA ASN A 195 18.87 5.67 2.13
C ASN A 195 19.18 5.54 3.63
N TYR A 196 20.09 6.37 4.12
CA TYR A 196 20.48 6.44 5.53
C TYR A 196 20.38 7.87 6.06
N ALA A 197 19.52 8.70 5.46
CA ALA A 197 19.34 10.08 5.88
C ALA A 197 18.75 10.15 7.30
N VAL A 198 19.32 11.02 8.12
CA VAL A 198 18.86 11.21 9.52
C VAL A 198 17.43 11.71 9.53
N GLY A 199 16.58 11.10 10.35
CA GLY A 199 15.16 11.46 10.47
C GLY A 199 14.24 10.76 9.48
N HIS A 200 14.77 9.86 8.67
CA HIS A 200 14.03 9.04 7.72
C HIS A 200 14.20 7.56 8.00
N VAL A 201 13.29 6.75 7.49
CA VAL A 201 13.39 5.29 7.51
C VAL A 201 14.64 4.86 6.74
N ASN A 202 15.42 3.96 7.33
CA ASN A 202 16.63 3.43 6.68
C ASN A 202 16.26 2.42 5.58
N ILE A 203 16.62 2.73 4.34
CA ILE A 203 16.50 1.79 3.23
C ILE A 203 17.82 1.05 3.08
N THR A 204 17.79 -0.25 3.40
CA THR A 204 18.96 -1.15 3.38
C THR A 204 18.86 -2.15 2.22
N PRO A 205 19.88 -2.97 1.94
CA PRO A 205 19.80 -4.05 0.95
C PRO A 205 18.66 -5.07 1.17
N GLU A 206 18.10 -5.17 2.36
CA GLU A 206 16.92 -6.00 2.65
C GLU A 206 15.67 -5.56 1.90
N TRP A 207 15.63 -4.31 1.43
CA TRP A 207 14.55 -3.74 0.66
C TRP A 207 14.64 -4.01 -0.85
N TRP A 208 15.73 -4.59 -1.34
CA TRP A 208 16.01 -4.66 -2.77
C TRP A 208 15.17 -5.67 -3.53
N GLU A 209 14.84 -6.80 -2.90
CA GLU A 209 13.93 -7.76 -3.51
C GLU A 209 12.53 -7.18 -3.66
N ASN A 210 11.94 -7.23 -4.87
CA ASN A 210 10.71 -6.53 -5.16
C ASN A 210 9.89 -7.18 -6.29
N ASP A 211 8.61 -6.81 -6.37
CA ASP A 211 7.69 -7.22 -7.42
C ASP A 211 7.61 -6.22 -8.59
N GLY A 212 8.34 -5.12 -8.49
CA GLY A 212 8.35 -4.00 -9.43
C GLY A 212 7.93 -2.67 -8.82
N ILE A 213 7.16 -2.68 -7.71
CA ILE A 213 6.65 -1.49 -7.01
C ILE A 213 6.83 -1.61 -5.50
N VAL A 214 6.66 -2.81 -4.95
CA VAL A 214 6.71 -3.08 -3.51
C VAL A 214 7.87 -4.03 -3.21
N SER A 215 8.65 -3.73 -2.18
CA SER A 215 9.69 -4.65 -1.71
C SER A 215 9.05 -5.84 -0.99
N VAL A 216 9.66 -7.02 -1.11
CA VAL A 216 9.23 -8.23 -0.37
C VAL A 216 9.21 -7.96 1.12
N ARG A 217 10.23 -7.27 1.65
CA ARG A 217 10.31 -6.89 3.06
C ARG A 217 9.08 -6.10 3.51
N SER A 218 8.70 -5.08 2.75
CA SER A 218 7.53 -4.27 3.06
C SER A 218 6.22 -5.05 2.92
N ALA A 219 6.14 -5.99 1.96
CA ALA A 219 4.92 -6.75 1.70
C ALA A 219 4.66 -7.88 2.71
N ILE A 220 5.66 -8.34 3.45
CA ILE A 220 5.53 -9.42 4.42
C ILE A 220 4.71 -8.98 5.63
N ARG A 221 4.99 -7.82 6.19
CA ARG A 221 4.32 -7.26 7.37
C ARG A 221 4.82 -5.85 7.67
N PRO A 222 4.17 -5.10 8.57
CA PRO A 222 4.75 -3.87 9.14
C PRO A 222 6.01 -4.18 9.95
N HIS A 223 7.11 -3.46 9.68
CA HIS A 223 8.35 -3.52 10.43
C HIS A 223 8.67 -2.15 11.06
N GLU A 224 8.60 -1.10 10.24
CA GLU A 224 9.00 0.25 10.65
C GLU A 224 7.98 0.84 11.62
N ASN A 225 8.45 1.26 12.80
CA ASN A 225 7.63 1.81 13.88
C ASN A 225 6.45 0.90 14.29
N SER A 226 6.53 -0.40 14.01
CA SER A 226 5.50 -1.39 14.34
C SER A 226 5.89 -2.23 15.56
N THR A 227 4.90 -2.57 16.38
CA THR A 227 5.01 -3.57 17.45
C THR A 227 4.33 -4.89 17.10
N ASP A 228 3.84 -5.02 15.87
CA ASP A 228 3.18 -6.21 15.39
C ASP A 228 4.12 -7.42 15.39
N LYS A 229 3.58 -8.54 15.81
CA LYS A 229 4.30 -9.81 15.85
C LYS A 229 4.00 -10.62 14.58
N TYR A 230 4.84 -11.58 14.29
CA TYR A 230 4.64 -12.48 13.18
C TYR A 230 4.82 -13.94 13.59
N ASN A 231 4.23 -14.84 12.80
CA ASN A 231 4.32 -16.28 13.03
C ASN A 231 5.46 -16.85 12.19
N GLU A 232 6.60 -17.13 12.84
CA GLU A 232 7.81 -17.68 12.20
C GLU A 232 7.59 -19.09 11.61
N ASN A 233 6.56 -19.81 12.04
CA ASN A 233 6.27 -21.16 11.57
C ASN A 233 5.31 -21.19 10.37
N TYR A 234 4.97 -20.03 9.81
CA TYR A 234 4.07 -19.91 8.67
C TYR A 234 4.85 -19.56 7.41
N GLY A 235 4.52 -20.16 6.28
CA GLY A 235 5.17 -19.82 5.00
C GLY A 235 5.35 -21.03 4.09
N VAL A 236 6.28 -20.92 3.15
CA VAL A 236 6.60 -21.97 2.17
C VAL A 236 7.48 -23.04 2.82
N GLY A 237 7.09 -24.30 2.67
CA GLY A 237 7.91 -25.44 3.13
C GLY A 237 9.21 -25.58 2.33
N ALA A 238 10.16 -26.37 2.83
CA ALA A 238 11.42 -26.65 2.18
C ALA A 238 11.28 -27.28 0.77
N ASP A 239 10.12 -27.83 0.45
CA ASP A 239 9.75 -28.38 -0.86
C ASP A 239 9.17 -27.32 -1.83
N GLY A 240 9.17 -26.05 -1.45
CA GLY A 240 8.63 -24.95 -2.24
C GLY A 240 7.12 -24.91 -2.31
N LYS A 241 6.41 -25.80 -1.58
CA LYS A 241 4.95 -25.81 -1.52
C LYS A 241 4.45 -24.92 -0.38
N MET A 242 3.39 -24.18 -0.67
CA MET A 242 2.67 -23.45 0.37
C MET A 242 2.06 -24.48 1.34
N THR A 243 2.66 -24.59 2.51
CA THR A 243 2.10 -25.35 3.59
C THR A 243 1.42 -24.38 4.56
N PHE A 244 0.09 -24.37 4.54
CA PHE A 244 -0.67 -23.84 5.66
C PHE A 244 -0.41 -24.77 6.84
N LYS A 245 0.66 -24.52 7.58
CA LYS A 245 1.00 -25.35 8.74
C LYS A 245 -0.07 -25.13 9.81
N ALA A 246 -0.42 -26.20 10.51
CA ALA A 246 -1.13 -26.13 11.77
C ALA A 246 -0.41 -25.11 12.68
N GLY A 247 -1.12 -24.07 13.15
CA GLY A 247 -0.52 -23.04 13.99
C GLY A 247 -0.78 -21.60 13.54
N THR A 248 -1.71 -21.36 12.60
CA THR A 248 -2.23 -20.00 12.33
C THR A 248 -2.67 -19.34 13.63
N LYS A 249 -2.21 -18.11 13.88
CA LYS A 249 -2.49 -17.38 15.12
C LYS A 249 -3.20 -16.08 14.84
N MET A 250 -4.13 -15.71 15.69
CA MET A 250 -4.74 -14.37 15.74
C MET A 250 -3.75 -13.36 16.33
N GLY A 251 -3.94 -12.08 16.03
CA GLY A 251 -3.14 -10.97 16.55
C GLY A 251 -1.70 -10.92 16.03
N VAL A 252 -1.35 -11.77 15.06
CA VAL A 252 -0.01 -11.82 14.49
C VAL A 252 -0.08 -11.99 12.97
N TRP A 253 0.95 -11.53 12.26
CA TRP A 253 1.08 -11.73 10.82
C TRP A 253 1.50 -13.16 10.50
N ASN A 254 0.68 -13.82 9.69
CA ASN A 254 0.97 -15.12 9.08
C ASN A 254 1.27 -14.84 7.61
N TYR A 255 2.52 -14.95 7.17
CA TYR A 255 2.91 -14.47 5.84
C TYR A 255 3.40 -15.58 4.90
N ILE A 256 3.18 -15.37 3.61
CA ILE A 256 3.63 -16.20 2.51
C ILE A 256 4.53 -15.35 1.62
N GLU A 257 5.78 -15.78 1.49
CA GLU A 257 6.75 -15.24 0.54
C GLU A 257 6.78 -16.13 -0.70
N LYS A 258 6.65 -15.53 -1.88
CA LYS A 258 6.63 -16.28 -3.13
C LYS A 258 7.42 -15.55 -4.22
#